data_22cd7df10ec913ac3b257e6193e10a37
#
_entry.id   22cd7df10ec913ac3b257e6193e10a37
#
_cell.length_a   1.000
_cell.length_b   1.000
_cell.length_c   1.000
_cell.angle_alpha   90.00
_cell.angle_beta   90.00
_cell.angle_gamma   90.00
#
_symmetry.space_group_name_H-M   'P 1'
#
loop_
_entity.id
_entity.type
_entity.pdbx_description
1 polymer ?
#
loop_
_entity_poly.entity_id
_entity_poly.type
_entity_poly.pdbx_seq_one_letter_code
_entity_poly.pdbx_strand_id
1 'polypeptide(L)'
;MTKIIVAQDAPVLVAIDIAKARHEVLIAIPDKKRRRRLTVLNELADFNRLATALKEYGRPVRVAFEATGNYHRALAYHLATSGFEVKLVSSVALARTREALNNSWAKNDPKDAQVILHMMEIGNEQYYHD
;
A
#
# COMPACT_ATOMS: atom_id res chain seq x y z
N MET A 1 9.87 -27.22 -5.97
CA MET A 1 8.46 -27.37 -5.62
C MET A 1 8.03 -26.37 -4.58
N THR A 2 8.67 -26.42 -3.42
CA THR A 2 8.35 -25.50 -2.34
C THR A 2 8.51 -24.04 -2.74
N LYS A 3 9.55 -23.73 -3.55
CA LYS A 3 9.79 -22.36 -3.98
C LYS A 3 8.65 -21.81 -4.83
N ILE A 4 8.06 -22.64 -5.68
CA ILE A 4 6.97 -22.21 -6.55
C ILE A 4 5.75 -21.87 -5.71
N ILE A 5 5.44 -22.70 -4.71
CA ILE A 5 4.31 -22.47 -3.82
C ILE A 5 4.51 -21.18 -3.02
N VAL A 6 5.72 -20.97 -2.50
CA VAL A 6 6.03 -19.76 -1.73
C VAL A 6 5.91 -18.52 -2.60
N ALA A 7 6.39 -18.59 -3.85
CA ALA A 7 6.29 -17.46 -4.76
C ALA A 7 4.84 -17.12 -5.09
N GLN A 8 3.98 -18.14 -5.24
CA GLN A 8 2.57 -17.92 -5.52
C GLN A 8 1.83 -17.34 -4.31
N ASP A 9 2.34 -17.60 -3.10
CA ASP A 9 1.74 -17.09 -1.88
C ASP A 9 2.27 -15.70 -1.50
N ALA A 10 3.29 -15.21 -2.18
CA ALA A 10 3.80 -13.88 -1.90
C ALA A 10 2.72 -12.84 -2.17
N PRO A 11 2.48 -11.91 -1.24
CA PRO A 11 1.38 -10.97 -1.39
C PRO A 11 1.67 -9.89 -2.42
N VAL A 12 0.60 -9.41 -3.04
CA VAL A 12 0.63 -8.14 -3.77
C VAL A 12 0.66 -7.05 -2.69
N LEU A 13 1.58 -6.10 -2.81
CA LEU A 13 1.70 -5.01 -1.87
C LEU A 13 1.06 -3.76 -2.44
N VAL A 14 0.21 -3.11 -1.64
CA VAL A 14 -0.53 -1.94 -2.07
C VAL A 14 -0.28 -0.82 -1.07
N ALA A 15 0.38 0.24 -1.51
CA ALA A 15 0.62 1.42 -0.68
C ALA A 15 -0.31 2.53 -1.12
N ILE A 16 -0.98 3.17 -0.18
CA ILE A 16 -1.96 4.20 -0.49
C ILE A 16 -1.62 5.49 0.25
N ASP A 17 -1.49 6.56 -0.52
CA ASP A 17 -1.33 7.91 0.01
C ASP A 17 -2.74 8.51 0.12
N ILE A 18 -3.22 8.64 1.35
CA ILE A 18 -4.58 9.07 1.64
C ILE A 18 -4.69 10.60 1.57
N ALA A 19 -5.73 11.07 0.90
CA ALA A 19 -6.05 12.49 0.85
C ALA A 19 -7.56 12.67 0.90
N LYS A 20 -8.01 13.91 0.98
CA LYS A 20 -9.43 14.19 1.16
C LYS A 20 -10.28 13.75 -0.03
N ALA A 21 -9.89 14.15 -1.23
CA ALA A 21 -10.71 13.94 -2.42
C ALA A 21 -10.31 12.70 -3.20
N ARG A 22 -9.01 12.39 -3.22
CA ARG A 22 -8.51 11.27 -4.00
C ARG A 22 -7.31 10.66 -3.32
N HIS A 23 -7.16 9.37 -3.49
CA HIS A 23 -6.03 8.63 -2.94
C HIS A 23 -5.13 8.16 -4.06
N GLU A 24 -3.82 8.22 -3.85
CA GLU A 24 -2.85 7.71 -4.82
C GLU A 24 -2.45 6.31 -4.41
N VAL A 25 -2.60 5.34 -5.32
CA VAL A 25 -2.37 3.93 -5.05
C VAL A 25 -1.18 3.45 -5.85
N LEU A 26 -0.28 2.76 -5.19
CA LEU A 26 0.90 2.17 -5.82
C LEU A 26 0.91 0.69 -5.51
N ILE A 27 0.93 -0.13 -6.57
CA ILE A 27 0.81 -1.58 -6.45
C ILE A 27 2.09 -2.25 -6.90
N ALA A 28 2.65 -3.10 -6.03
CA ALA A 28 3.82 -3.91 -6.35
C ALA A 28 3.40 -5.37 -6.45
N ILE A 29 3.52 -5.93 -7.64
CA ILE A 29 3.17 -7.32 -7.90
C ILE A 29 4.45 -8.14 -7.78
N PRO A 30 4.45 -9.24 -7.00
CA PRO A 30 5.64 -10.08 -6.90
C PRO A 30 6.15 -10.50 -8.28
N ASP A 31 7.46 -10.52 -8.43
CA ASP A 31 8.14 -10.93 -9.67
C ASP A 31 8.03 -9.95 -10.81
N LYS A 32 7.43 -8.77 -10.59
CA LYS A 32 7.40 -7.71 -11.59
C LYS A 32 8.13 -6.49 -11.07
N LYS A 33 8.97 -5.91 -11.92
CA LYS A 33 9.76 -4.74 -11.53
C LYS A 33 8.95 -3.46 -11.56
N ARG A 34 8.01 -3.35 -12.52
CA ARG A 34 7.24 -2.14 -12.70
C ARG A 34 6.08 -2.08 -11.71
N ARG A 35 5.92 -0.93 -11.07
CA ARG A 35 4.80 -0.67 -10.19
C ARG A 35 3.62 -0.17 -11.01
N ARG A 36 2.41 -0.51 -10.56
CA ARG A 36 1.18 0.01 -11.17
C ARG A 36 0.66 1.15 -10.31
N ARG A 37 0.31 2.26 -10.96
CA ARG A 37 -0.23 3.43 -10.28
C ARG A 37 -1.70 3.59 -10.60
N LEU A 38 -2.50 3.93 -9.58
CA LEU A 38 -3.93 4.20 -9.75
C LEU A 38 -4.30 5.39 -8.89
N THR A 39 -5.31 6.12 -9.33
CA THR A 39 -5.94 7.15 -8.52
C THR A 39 -7.33 6.67 -8.17
N VAL A 40 -7.67 6.73 -6.88
CA VAL A 40 -8.95 6.28 -6.36
C VAL A 40 -9.64 7.46 -5.71
N LEU A 41 -10.80 7.84 -6.25
CA LEU A 41 -11.59 8.90 -5.64
C LEU A 41 -12.17 8.40 -4.32
N ASN A 42 -12.40 9.33 -3.40
CA ASN A 42 -12.91 8.97 -2.08
C ASN A 42 -14.42 8.76 -2.14
N GLU A 43 -14.83 7.73 -2.87
CA GLU A 43 -16.23 7.38 -3.06
C GLU A 43 -16.39 5.89 -3.31
N LEU A 44 -17.56 5.36 -2.97
CA LEU A 44 -17.81 3.92 -2.97
C LEU A 44 -17.57 3.25 -4.32
N ALA A 45 -17.95 3.90 -5.41
CA ALA A 45 -17.76 3.30 -6.74
C ALA A 45 -16.29 3.03 -7.02
N ASP A 46 -15.41 3.95 -6.62
CA ASP A 46 -13.97 3.78 -6.81
C ASP A 46 -13.39 2.74 -5.87
N PHE A 47 -13.90 2.66 -4.64
CA PHE A 47 -13.49 1.61 -3.70
C PHE A 47 -13.82 0.23 -4.27
N ASN A 48 -15.00 0.08 -4.87
CA ASN A 48 -15.39 -1.18 -5.50
C ASN A 48 -14.48 -1.54 -6.67
N ARG A 49 -14.12 -0.55 -7.48
CA ARG A 49 -13.21 -0.78 -8.60
C ARG A 49 -11.84 -1.23 -8.13
N LEU A 50 -11.33 -0.58 -7.09
CA LEU A 50 -10.03 -0.98 -6.52
C LEU A 50 -10.10 -2.40 -5.99
N ALA A 51 -11.12 -2.72 -5.19
CA ALA A 51 -11.26 -4.06 -4.64
C ALA A 51 -11.35 -5.11 -5.72
N THR A 52 -12.11 -4.84 -6.79
CA THR A 52 -12.23 -5.77 -7.91
C THR A 52 -10.87 -5.99 -8.60
N ALA A 53 -10.16 -4.88 -8.86
CA ALA A 53 -8.85 -4.97 -9.49
C ALA A 53 -7.85 -5.78 -8.65
N LEU A 54 -7.89 -5.61 -7.33
CA LEU A 54 -6.98 -6.33 -6.44
C LEU A 54 -7.33 -7.82 -6.37
N LYS A 55 -8.62 -8.16 -6.40
CA LYS A 55 -9.04 -9.56 -6.38
C LYS A 55 -8.64 -10.31 -7.64
N GLU A 56 -8.53 -9.60 -8.75
CA GLU A 56 -8.16 -10.22 -10.02
C GLU A 56 -6.74 -10.78 -10.03
N TYR A 57 -5.89 -10.34 -9.11
CA TYR A 57 -4.54 -10.91 -9.02
C TYR A 57 -4.55 -12.36 -8.53
N GLY A 58 -5.62 -12.79 -7.86
CA GLY A 58 -5.73 -14.19 -7.40
C GLY A 58 -4.71 -14.58 -6.35
N ARG A 59 -4.20 -13.65 -5.58
CA ARG A 59 -3.19 -13.90 -4.54
C ARG A 59 -3.48 -13.01 -3.34
N PRO A 60 -2.85 -13.31 -2.18
CA PRO A 60 -3.03 -12.44 -1.02
C PRO A 60 -2.63 -11.00 -1.34
N VAL A 61 -3.38 -10.06 -0.78
CA VAL A 61 -3.13 -8.63 -0.97
C VAL A 61 -2.97 -7.99 0.39
N ARG A 62 -1.88 -7.25 0.55
CA ARG A 62 -1.61 -6.48 1.76
C ARG A 62 -1.63 -5.01 1.42
N VAL A 63 -2.45 -4.24 2.13
CA VAL A 63 -2.62 -2.81 1.91
C VAL A 63 -2.09 -2.06 3.11
N ALA A 64 -1.37 -0.97 2.88
CA ALA A 64 -0.89 -0.12 3.96
C ALA A 64 -1.05 1.35 3.62
N PHE A 65 -1.34 2.15 4.62
CA PHE A 65 -1.40 3.60 4.50
C PHE A 65 -1.23 4.25 5.87
N GLU A 66 -0.88 5.54 5.84
CA GLU A 66 -0.73 6.31 7.06
C GLU A 66 -2.11 6.75 7.55
N ALA A 67 -2.40 6.51 8.82
CA ALA A 67 -3.68 6.90 9.41
C ALA A 67 -3.60 8.34 9.92
N THR A 68 -3.95 9.29 9.06
CA THR A 68 -4.01 10.70 9.43
C THR A 68 -5.40 11.23 9.16
N GLY A 69 -6.00 11.87 10.15
CA GLY A 69 -7.35 12.37 10.03
C GLY A 69 -8.36 11.26 9.88
N ASN A 70 -9.44 11.54 9.15
CA ASN A 70 -10.55 10.59 9.00
C ASN A 70 -10.74 10.07 7.58
N TYR A 71 -9.97 10.57 6.63
CA TYR A 71 -10.22 10.29 5.21
C TYR A 71 -9.92 8.85 4.80
N HIS A 72 -9.18 8.11 5.61
CA HIS A 72 -8.84 6.71 5.32
C HIS A 72 -9.92 5.73 5.75
N ARG A 73 -10.82 6.11 6.66
CA ARG A 73 -11.71 5.17 7.33
C ARG A 73 -12.64 4.39 6.42
N ALA A 74 -13.29 5.09 5.48
CA ALA A 74 -14.23 4.43 4.59
C ALA A 74 -13.53 3.42 3.69
N LEU A 75 -12.38 3.81 3.12
CA LEU A 75 -11.60 2.93 2.27
C LEU A 75 -11.06 1.75 3.06
N ALA A 76 -10.52 2.00 4.25
CA ALA A 76 -9.98 0.94 5.10
C ALA A 76 -11.05 -0.10 5.42
N TYR A 77 -12.23 0.35 5.80
CA TYR A 77 -13.34 -0.54 6.12
C TYR A 77 -13.72 -1.38 4.90
N HIS A 78 -13.83 -0.72 3.75
CA HIS A 78 -14.20 -1.41 2.51
C HIS A 78 -13.19 -2.49 2.13
N LEU A 79 -11.90 -2.17 2.21
CA LEU A 79 -10.86 -3.12 1.84
C LEU A 79 -10.77 -4.27 2.85
N ALA A 80 -10.89 -3.97 4.14
CA ALA A 80 -10.87 -5.01 5.17
C ALA A 80 -12.04 -5.96 5.02
N THR A 81 -13.25 -5.44 4.78
CA THR A 81 -14.43 -6.29 4.60
C THR A 81 -14.42 -7.03 3.28
N SER A 82 -13.60 -6.58 2.32
CA SER A 82 -13.41 -7.30 1.06
C SER A 82 -12.41 -8.46 1.18
N GLY A 83 -11.80 -8.63 2.36
CA GLY A 83 -10.92 -9.76 2.61
C GLY A 83 -9.44 -9.45 2.49
N PHE A 84 -9.06 -8.20 2.30
CA PHE A 84 -7.65 -7.83 2.20
C PHE A 84 -7.06 -7.54 3.58
N GLU A 85 -5.77 -7.80 3.72
CA GLU A 85 -5.05 -7.44 4.94
C GLU A 85 -4.75 -5.94 4.89
N VAL A 86 -5.21 -5.19 5.90
CA VAL A 86 -5.03 -3.74 5.95
C VAL A 86 -4.16 -3.39 7.16
N LYS A 87 -3.10 -2.65 6.91
CA LYS A 87 -2.14 -2.21 7.94
C LYS A 87 -2.05 -0.69 7.96
N LEU A 88 -1.87 -0.13 9.13
CA LEU A 88 -1.66 1.30 9.29
C LEU A 88 -0.19 1.57 9.60
N VAL A 89 0.38 2.52 8.87
CA VAL A 89 1.78 2.90 9.05
C VAL A 89 1.84 4.06 10.03
N SER A 90 2.78 3.98 10.97
CA SER A 90 3.00 5.04 11.93
C SER A 90 3.51 6.30 11.24
N SER A 91 2.95 7.46 11.60
CA SER A 91 3.41 8.75 11.05
C SER A 91 4.88 9.01 11.37
N VAL A 92 5.32 8.62 12.56
CA VAL A 92 6.72 8.79 12.95
C VAL A 92 7.62 7.90 12.11
N ALA A 93 7.25 6.63 11.94
CA ALA A 93 8.05 5.71 11.15
C ALA A 93 8.11 6.15 9.69
N LEU A 94 6.99 6.66 9.17
CA LEU A 94 6.94 7.17 7.80
C LEU A 94 7.90 8.35 7.63
N ALA A 95 7.87 9.31 8.55
CA ALA A 95 8.74 10.48 8.50
C ALA A 95 10.22 10.07 8.57
N ARG A 96 10.56 9.16 9.46
CA ARG A 96 11.95 8.68 9.60
C ARG A 96 12.43 7.97 8.35
N THR A 97 11.57 7.15 7.76
CA THR A 97 11.91 6.43 6.54
C THR A 97 12.11 7.41 5.40
N ARG A 98 11.26 8.42 5.29
CA ARG A 98 11.40 9.45 4.26
C ARG A 98 12.75 10.17 4.38
N GLU A 99 13.16 10.54 5.59
CA GLU A 99 14.44 11.18 5.81
C GLU A 99 15.60 10.29 5.35
N ALA A 100 15.55 9.01 5.71
CA ALA A 100 16.58 8.08 5.31
C ALA A 100 16.65 7.94 3.79
N LEU A 101 15.50 7.90 3.12
CA LEU A 101 15.44 7.75 1.67
C LEU A 101 15.85 9.03 0.94
N ASN A 102 15.66 10.21 1.53
CA ASN A 102 16.07 11.45 0.90
C ASN A 102 17.57 11.48 0.62
N ASN A 103 18.35 10.83 1.44
CA ASN A 103 19.79 10.74 1.22
C ASN A 103 20.16 9.78 0.10
N SER A 104 19.27 8.84 -0.21
CA SER A 104 19.48 7.83 -1.24
C SER A 104 18.87 8.22 -2.58
N TRP A 105 17.77 8.97 -2.54
CA TRP A 105 17.01 9.37 -3.74
C TRP A 105 17.42 10.81 -4.09
N ALA A 106 18.45 10.92 -4.88
CA ALA A 106 19.27 12.13 -5.01
C ALA A 106 18.57 13.36 -5.55
N LYS A 107 17.51 13.27 -6.33
CA LYS A 107 16.98 14.43 -7.04
C LYS A 107 15.59 14.87 -6.66
N ASN A 108 14.77 13.99 -6.15
CA ASN A 108 13.38 14.28 -5.83
C ASN A 108 13.01 13.67 -4.49
N ASP A 109 12.18 14.38 -3.73
CA ASP A 109 11.63 13.81 -2.52
C ASP A 109 10.73 12.62 -2.89
N PRO A 110 10.87 11.49 -2.20
CA PRO A 110 9.97 10.37 -2.46
C PRO A 110 8.55 10.72 -2.04
N LYS A 111 7.59 10.30 -2.87
CA LYS A 111 6.17 10.51 -2.56
C LYS A 111 5.73 9.52 -1.50
N ASP A 112 4.69 9.88 -0.74
CA ASP A 112 4.26 9.08 0.41
C ASP A 112 3.96 7.63 0.05
N ALA A 113 3.27 7.38 -1.05
CA ALA A 113 2.98 6.00 -1.45
C ALA A 113 4.26 5.21 -1.71
N GLN A 114 5.28 5.86 -2.29
CA GLN A 114 6.57 5.20 -2.54
C GLN A 114 7.28 4.85 -1.23
N VAL A 115 7.23 5.75 -0.26
CA VAL A 115 7.86 5.50 1.05
C VAL A 115 7.14 4.37 1.76
N ILE A 116 5.81 4.38 1.75
CA ILE A 116 5.01 3.33 2.37
C ILE A 116 5.31 1.98 1.71
N LEU A 117 5.37 1.94 0.39
CA LEU A 117 5.68 0.70 -0.32
C LEU A 117 7.06 0.17 0.06
N HIS A 118 8.04 1.07 0.16
CA HIS A 118 9.38 0.67 0.60
C HIS A 118 9.35 0.04 1.99
N MET A 119 8.60 0.63 2.93
CA MET A 119 8.46 0.08 4.27
C MET A 119 7.85 -1.32 4.23
N MET A 120 6.87 -1.53 3.35
CA MET A 120 6.25 -2.85 3.19
C MET A 120 7.24 -3.85 2.61
N GLU A 121 8.04 -3.42 1.64
CA GLU A 121 8.99 -4.31 0.95
C GLU A 121 10.12 -4.80 1.86
N ILE A 122 10.56 -3.96 2.79
CA ILE A 122 11.57 -4.40 3.75
C ILE A 122 11.00 -5.32 4.82
N GLY A 123 9.66 -5.42 4.89
CA GLY A 123 8.99 -6.39 5.76
C GLY A 123 9.18 -6.17 7.24
N ASN A 124 9.41 -4.93 7.65
CA ASN A 124 9.67 -4.63 9.04
C ASN A 124 8.37 -4.28 9.76
N GLU A 125 7.78 -5.24 10.45
CA GLU A 125 6.47 -5.09 11.07
C GLU A 125 6.40 -4.03 12.16
N GLN A 126 7.53 -3.62 12.71
CA GLN A 126 7.51 -2.57 13.74
C GLN A 126 7.01 -1.23 13.19
N TYR A 127 6.96 -1.07 11.86
CA TYR A 127 6.46 0.14 11.24
C TYR A 127 4.95 0.13 11.03
N TYR A 128 4.26 -0.98 11.31
CA TYR A 128 2.85 -1.12 10.99
C TYR A 128 2.00 -1.24 12.26
N HIS A 129 0.78 -0.68 12.18
CA HIS A 129 -0.24 -0.82 13.21
C HIS A 129 -1.52 -1.34 12.57
N ASP A 130 -2.18 -2.23 13.24
CA ASP A 130 -3.44 -2.81 12.74
C ASP A 130 -4.64 -1.91 13.01
#